data_683556d602a6435c7c56f663d9a3f251
#
_entry.id   683556d602a6435c7c56f663d9a3f251
#
_cell.length_a   1.000
_cell.length_b   1.000
_cell.length_c   1.000
_cell.angle_alpha   90.00
_cell.angle_beta   90.00
_cell.angle_gamma   90.00
#
_symmetry.space_group_name_H-M   'P 1'
#
loop_
_entity.id
_entity.type
_entity.pdbx_description
1 polymer ?
#
loop_
_entity_poly.entity_id
_entity_poly.type
_entity_poly.pdbx_seq_one_letter_code
_entity_poly.pdbx_strand_id
1 'polypeptide(L)'
;MKINKTMKRWIFILIAALAIFLTADLCARERGVKFSGGTDLVSTYVWRGVRESGPAFQPSLTMSAGNFSATAWGSVDFDSAYKEMDLTLAYALGPVTLSVADLYWTGHADDRYFVFDSRSPHRIEVGASWVVSEKVPVTLSWYTVLFGATDVNHKGERAYASYFEAACPFTVKTVDMKAGVGMVPWNAAATY
;
A
#
# COMPACT_ATOMS: atom_id res chain seq x y z
N MET A 1 22.82 18.29 -2.97
CA MET A 1 22.45 16.85 -2.90
C MET A 1 22.38 16.30 -4.32
N LYS A 2 23.33 15.43 -4.76
CA LYS A 2 23.30 14.86 -6.11
C LYS A 2 22.37 13.64 -6.11
N ILE A 3 21.23 13.77 -6.74
CA ILE A 3 20.29 12.67 -6.96
C ILE A 3 20.99 11.60 -7.80
N ASN A 4 21.08 10.37 -7.29
CA ASN A 4 21.71 9.23 -7.96
C ASN A 4 20.98 8.93 -9.29
N LYS A 5 21.73 8.49 -10.33
CA LYS A 5 21.18 8.15 -11.67
C LYS A 5 20.03 7.12 -11.59
N THR A 6 20.12 6.16 -10.69
CA THR A 6 19.10 5.14 -10.48
C THR A 6 17.80 5.74 -9.93
N MET A 7 17.91 6.65 -8.96
CA MET A 7 16.75 7.33 -8.37
C MET A 7 16.06 8.25 -9.39
N LYS A 8 16.82 8.93 -10.27
CA LYS A 8 16.26 9.71 -11.38
C LYS A 8 15.44 8.84 -12.34
N ARG A 9 15.90 7.64 -12.65
CA ARG A 9 15.17 6.69 -13.54
C ARG A 9 13.84 6.26 -12.89
N TRP A 10 13.83 5.97 -11.60
CA TRP A 10 12.61 5.57 -10.89
C TRP A 10 11.62 6.71 -10.73
N ILE A 11 12.08 7.92 -10.43
CA ILE A 11 11.25 9.13 -10.43
C ILE A 11 10.64 9.37 -11.82
N PHE A 12 11.41 9.18 -12.88
CA PHE A 12 10.91 9.31 -14.27
C PHE A 12 9.86 8.25 -14.60
N ILE A 13 10.04 7.01 -14.15
CA ILE A 13 9.08 5.90 -14.34
C ILE A 13 7.79 6.19 -13.56
N LEU A 14 7.88 6.68 -12.33
CA LEU A 14 6.72 7.07 -11.51
C LEU A 14 5.98 8.25 -12.13
N ILE A 15 6.69 9.27 -12.61
CA ILE A 15 6.08 10.42 -13.29
C ILE A 15 5.46 9.99 -14.62
N ALA A 16 6.11 9.12 -15.38
CA ALA A 16 5.56 8.58 -16.63
C ALA A 16 4.33 7.71 -16.39
N ALA A 17 4.34 6.85 -15.37
CA ALA A 17 3.17 6.09 -14.95
C ALA A 17 2.03 7.01 -14.50
N LEU A 18 2.33 8.02 -13.68
CA LEU A 18 1.35 9.02 -13.26
C LEU A 18 0.80 9.82 -14.45
N ALA A 19 1.63 10.20 -15.42
CA ALA A 19 1.21 10.90 -16.63
C ALA A 19 0.31 10.02 -17.51
N ILE A 20 0.59 8.73 -17.64
CA ILE A 20 -0.26 7.77 -18.37
C ILE A 20 -1.61 7.63 -17.65
N PHE A 21 -1.64 7.55 -16.32
CA PHE A 21 -2.86 7.53 -15.54
C PHE A 21 -3.69 8.81 -15.70
N LEU A 22 -3.05 9.97 -15.63
CA LEU A 22 -3.71 11.28 -15.80
C LEU A 22 -4.27 11.50 -17.21
N THR A 23 -3.61 11.01 -18.27
CA THR A 23 -4.10 11.13 -19.65
C THR A 23 -5.24 10.17 -19.95
N ALA A 24 -5.30 9.00 -19.34
CA ALA A 24 -6.42 8.06 -19.48
C ALA A 24 -7.72 8.61 -18.86
N ASP A 25 -7.64 9.37 -17.78
CA ASP A 25 -8.81 9.96 -17.10
C ASP A 25 -9.26 11.31 -17.71
N LEU A 26 -8.43 12.01 -18.47
CA LEU A 26 -8.85 13.20 -19.21
C LEU A 26 -9.91 12.90 -20.28
N CYS A 27 -10.01 11.66 -20.76
CA CYS A 27 -11.13 11.19 -21.61
C CYS A 27 -12.40 10.86 -20.80
N ALA A 28 -12.34 10.80 -19.47
CA ALA A 28 -13.48 10.49 -18.59
C ALA A 28 -14.12 11.76 -18.00
N ARG A 29 -14.19 12.83 -18.75
CA ARG A 29 -14.53 14.22 -18.35
C ARG A 29 -15.95 14.45 -17.77
N GLU A 30 -16.73 13.40 -17.53
CA GLU A 30 -18.07 13.50 -16.93
C GLU A 30 -18.19 12.86 -15.52
N ARG A 31 -17.13 12.29 -14.97
CA ARG A 31 -17.19 11.66 -13.66
C ARG A 31 -16.63 12.60 -12.61
N GLY A 32 -17.52 13.19 -11.81
CA GLY A 32 -17.15 14.08 -10.71
C GLY A 32 -16.17 13.40 -9.72
N VAL A 33 -15.29 14.19 -9.13
CA VAL A 33 -14.41 13.75 -8.04
C VAL A 33 -15.26 13.45 -6.81
N LYS A 34 -15.04 12.30 -6.17
CA LYS A 34 -15.70 11.88 -4.95
C LYS A 34 -14.67 11.75 -3.83
N PHE A 35 -15.06 12.15 -2.63
CA PHE A 35 -14.28 11.93 -1.42
C PHE A 35 -15.03 10.99 -0.48
N SER A 36 -14.30 10.08 0.13
CA SER A 36 -14.78 9.23 1.22
C SER A 36 -13.72 9.17 2.31
N GLY A 37 -14.14 9.12 3.54
CA GLY A 37 -13.25 9.02 4.68
C GLY A 37 -13.86 8.15 5.77
N GLY A 38 -12.99 7.63 6.61
CA GLY A 38 -13.38 6.79 7.73
C GLY A 38 -12.25 6.71 8.76
N THR A 39 -12.55 6.00 9.82
CA THR A 39 -11.56 5.72 10.86
C THR A 39 -11.90 4.42 11.55
N ASP A 40 -10.87 3.64 11.87
CA ASP A 40 -10.98 2.44 12.68
C ASP A 40 -10.31 2.66 14.04
N LEU A 41 -10.89 2.05 15.07
CA LEU A 41 -10.28 1.86 16.38
C LEU A 41 -10.03 0.36 16.52
N VAL A 42 -8.78 -0.02 16.54
CA VAL A 42 -8.38 -1.42 16.63
C VAL A 42 -7.73 -1.73 17.97
N SER A 43 -8.00 -2.90 18.51
CA SER A 43 -7.33 -3.38 19.73
C SER A 43 -5.91 -3.86 19.46
N THR A 44 -5.63 -4.21 18.22
CA THR A 44 -4.30 -4.65 17.74
C THR A 44 -4.24 -4.40 16.25
N TYR A 45 -3.19 -3.76 15.79
CA TYR A 45 -2.92 -3.61 14.37
C TYR A 45 -2.13 -4.82 13.88
N VAL A 46 -2.73 -5.56 12.95
CA VAL A 46 -2.11 -6.70 12.29
C VAL A 46 -2.06 -6.44 10.79
N TRP A 47 -0.88 -6.50 10.21
CA TRP A 47 -0.68 -6.35 8.77
C TRP A 47 -0.04 -7.60 8.19
N ARG A 48 -0.69 -8.22 7.22
CA ARG A 48 -0.22 -9.45 6.53
C ARG A 48 0.18 -10.59 7.51
N GLY A 49 -0.55 -10.73 8.62
CA GLY A 49 -0.29 -11.74 9.64
C GLY A 49 0.77 -11.36 10.68
N VAL A 50 1.41 -10.21 10.54
CA VAL A 50 2.38 -9.68 11.50
C VAL A 50 1.69 -8.63 12.38
N ARG A 51 1.95 -8.70 13.69
CA ARG A 51 1.51 -7.66 14.62
C ARG A 51 2.44 -6.46 14.52
N GLU A 52 1.93 -5.35 14.02
CA GLU A 52 2.65 -4.08 13.87
C GLU A 52 2.58 -3.24 15.15
N SER A 53 1.39 -3.13 15.75
CA SER A 53 1.22 -2.36 16.97
C SER A 53 0.12 -2.91 17.88
N GLY A 54 -0.06 -2.27 19.04
CA GLY A 54 -1.16 -2.46 19.97
C GLY A 54 -2.45 -1.76 19.53
N PRO A 55 -3.22 -1.24 20.52
CA PRO A 55 -4.42 -0.48 20.22
C PRO A 55 -4.09 0.80 19.45
N ALA A 56 -4.79 1.02 18.33
CA ALA A 56 -4.47 2.13 17.45
C ALA A 56 -5.70 2.81 16.87
N PHE A 57 -5.54 4.10 16.54
CA PHE A 57 -6.45 4.92 15.76
C PHE A 57 -5.98 4.97 14.31
N GLN A 58 -6.85 4.59 13.37
CA GLN A 58 -6.50 4.41 11.95
C GLN A 58 -7.42 5.21 11.04
N PRO A 59 -7.15 6.51 10.82
CA PRO A 59 -7.92 7.35 9.90
C PRO A 59 -7.59 7.06 8.45
N SER A 60 -8.57 7.25 7.56
CA SER A 60 -8.38 7.16 6.11
C SER A 60 -9.16 8.25 5.37
N LEU A 61 -8.62 8.68 4.23
CA LEU A 61 -9.26 9.59 3.28
C LEU A 61 -8.95 9.11 1.87
N THR A 62 -10.00 8.89 1.07
CA THR A 62 -9.88 8.49 -0.33
C THR A 62 -10.52 9.52 -1.23
N MET A 63 -9.80 9.92 -2.26
CA MET A 63 -10.29 10.64 -3.42
C MET A 63 -10.44 9.65 -4.58
N SER A 64 -11.56 9.70 -5.29
CA SER A 64 -11.81 8.87 -6.47
C SER A 64 -12.27 9.70 -7.66
N ALA A 65 -11.76 9.40 -8.86
CA ALA A 65 -12.15 10.01 -10.12
C ALA A 65 -12.11 8.95 -11.24
N GLY A 66 -13.29 8.58 -11.74
CA GLY A 66 -13.38 7.48 -12.70
C GLY A 66 -12.86 6.16 -12.11
N ASN A 67 -11.87 5.59 -12.75
CA ASN A 67 -11.21 4.35 -12.33
C ASN A 67 -9.99 4.59 -11.42
N PHE A 68 -9.61 5.85 -11.21
CA PHE A 68 -8.49 6.25 -10.38
C PHE A 68 -8.92 6.48 -8.94
N SER A 69 -8.08 6.12 -7.99
CA SER A 69 -8.21 6.51 -6.58
C SER A 69 -6.86 6.86 -5.96
N ALA A 70 -6.90 7.79 -5.01
CA ALA A 70 -5.78 8.17 -4.18
C ALA A 70 -6.24 8.09 -2.72
N THR A 71 -5.56 7.30 -1.91
CA THR A 71 -5.89 7.08 -0.50
C THR A 71 -4.72 7.51 0.36
N ALA A 72 -5.00 8.32 1.37
CA ALA A 72 -4.15 8.53 2.53
C ALA A 72 -4.72 7.73 3.70
N TRP A 73 -3.89 6.90 4.31
CA TRP A 73 -4.23 6.12 5.50
C TRP A 73 -3.15 6.33 6.55
N GLY A 74 -3.50 6.21 7.80
CA GLY A 74 -2.54 6.30 8.88
C GLY A 74 -2.87 5.39 10.03
N SER A 75 -1.88 5.15 10.91
CA SER A 75 -2.05 4.43 12.17
C SER A 75 -1.25 5.12 13.27
N VAL A 76 -1.91 5.37 14.40
CA VAL A 76 -1.28 5.94 15.59
C VAL A 76 -1.54 5.00 16.74
N ASP A 77 -0.49 4.34 17.20
CA ASP A 77 -0.52 3.47 18.38
C ASP A 77 -0.71 4.31 19.65
N PHE A 78 -1.55 3.84 20.58
CA PHE A 78 -1.80 4.53 21.84
C PHE A 78 -0.76 4.24 22.92
N ASP A 79 -0.06 3.10 22.80
CA ASP A 79 0.83 2.58 23.83
C ASP A 79 2.31 2.78 23.50
N SER A 80 2.61 3.10 22.24
CA SER A 80 3.98 3.24 21.75
C SER A 80 4.19 4.47 20.86
N ALA A 81 5.44 4.72 20.48
CA ALA A 81 5.77 5.78 19.52
C ALA A 81 5.47 5.39 18.06
N TYR A 82 5.01 4.18 17.80
CA TYR A 82 4.75 3.70 16.45
C TYR A 82 3.66 4.51 15.75
N LYS A 83 4.00 4.99 14.58
CA LYS A 83 3.07 5.68 13.69
C LYS A 83 3.36 5.26 12.27
N GLU A 84 2.31 5.20 11.47
CA GLU A 84 2.39 4.88 10.05
C GLU A 84 1.54 5.85 9.25
N MET A 85 2.01 6.19 8.06
CA MET A 85 1.26 6.97 7.08
C MET A 85 1.52 6.41 5.70
N ASP A 86 0.47 5.95 5.05
CA ASP A 86 0.51 5.36 3.73
C ASP A 86 -0.20 6.23 2.71
N LEU A 87 0.43 6.42 1.57
CA LEU A 87 -0.17 7.06 0.41
C LEU A 87 -0.26 6.04 -0.73
N THR A 88 -1.49 5.68 -1.12
CA THR A 88 -1.75 4.71 -2.17
C THR A 88 -2.42 5.36 -3.36
N LEU A 89 -1.89 5.11 -4.55
CA LEU A 89 -2.53 5.38 -5.83
C LEU A 89 -2.99 4.06 -6.43
N ALA A 90 -4.23 3.99 -6.91
CA ALA A 90 -4.75 2.78 -7.54
C ALA A 90 -5.56 3.09 -8.79
N TYR A 91 -5.60 2.13 -9.70
CA TYR A 91 -6.36 2.21 -10.95
C TYR A 91 -7.08 0.88 -11.23
N ALA A 92 -8.39 0.97 -11.41
CA ALA A 92 -9.24 -0.19 -11.67
C ALA A 92 -9.35 -0.45 -13.18
N LEU A 93 -9.03 -1.68 -13.59
CA LEU A 93 -9.12 -2.21 -14.95
C LEU A 93 -10.12 -3.37 -14.98
N GLY A 94 -11.42 -3.06 -14.89
CA GLY A 94 -12.43 -4.09 -14.72
C GLY A 94 -12.24 -4.87 -13.41
N PRO A 95 -12.02 -6.19 -13.45
CA PRO A 95 -11.83 -7.01 -12.25
C PRO A 95 -10.42 -6.88 -11.64
N VAL A 96 -9.50 -6.20 -12.32
CA VAL A 96 -8.11 -6.04 -11.88
C VAL A 96 -7.89 -4.61 -11.36
N THR A 97 -7.23 -4.47 -10.23
CA THR A 97 -6.76 -3.19 -9.70
C THR A 97 -5.24 -3.21 -9.62
N LEU A 98 -4.60 -2.20 -10.18
CA LEU A 98 -3.16 -1.96 -10.03
C LEU A 98 -2.94 -0.86 -9.00
N SER A 99 -1.90 -0.96 -8.19
CA SER A 99 -1.59 0.04 -7.16
C SER A 99 -0.11 0.33 -7.03
N VAL A 100 0.17 1.52 -6.52
CA VAL A 100 1.49 1.93 -6.01
C VAL A 100 1.25 2.55 -4.64
N ALA A 101 1.94 2.09 -3.63
CA ALA A 101 1.86 2.59 -2.28
C ALA A 101 3.22 3.07 -1.79
N ASP A 102 3.22 4.19 -1.10
CA ASP A 102 4.31 4.65 -0.26
C ASP A 102 3.92 4.37 1.19
N LEU A 103 4.55 3.40 1.79
CA LEU A 103 4.36 3.00 3.17
C LEU A 103 5.47 3.67 3.99
N TYR A 104 5.08 4.45 5.00
CA TYR A 104 6.01 5.23 5.80
C TYR A 104 5.80 4.99 7.28
N TRP A 105 6.79 4.38 7.90
CA TRP A 105 6.81 4.16 9.35
C TRP A 105 7.66 5.22 10.04
N THR A 106 7.18 5.71 11.17
CA THR A 106 7.92 6.66 12.01
C THR A 106 7.84 6.22 13.48
N GLY A 107 8.88 6.44 14.21
CA GLY A 107 8.99 6.12 15.63
C GLY A 107 10.16 6.87 16.26
N HIS A 108 10.92 7.59 15.46
CA HIS A 108 12.07 8.36 15.88
C HIS A 108 11.85 9.88 15.71
N ALA A 109 12.39 10.68 16.62
CA ALA A 109 12.19 12.13 16.63
C ALA A 109 12.74 12.84 15.38
N ASP A 110 13.72 12.22 14.71
CA ASP A 110 14.39 12.78 13.52
C ASP A 110 13.77 12.30 12.20
N ASP A 111 12.72 11.48 12.24
CA ASP A 111 12.04 11.00 11.05
C ASP A 111 11.39 12.15 10.30
N ARG A 112 11.67 12.23 8.99
CA ARG A 112 11.17 13.28 8.12
C ARG A 112 10.57 12.66 6.87
N TYR A 113 9.30 12.87 6.64
CA TYR A 113 8.57 12.31 5.52
C TYR A 113 9.21 12.61 4.15
N PHE A 114 9.71 13.82 3.92
CA PHE A 114 10.27 14.20 2.61
C PHE A 114 11.76 13.89 2.44
N VAL A 115 12.30 12.93 3.20
CA VAL A 115 13.68 12.45 3.07
C VAL A 115 13.67 11.03 2.50
N PHE A 116 14.09 10.88 1.24
CA PHE A 116 14.15 9.60 0.51
C PHE A 116 15.63 9.21 0.28
N ASP A 117 16.31 8.84 1.33
CA ASP A 117 17.68 8.33 1.26
C ASP A 117 17.73 6.84 1.66
N SER A 118 18.95 6.29 1.76
CA SER A 118 19.16 4.88 2.10
C SER A 118 18.78 4.50 3.54
N ARG A 119 18.45 5.47 4.38
CA ARG A 119 18.03 5.26 5.78
C ARG A 119 16.56 5.62 6.00
N SER A 120 15.92 6.12 4.94
CA SER A 120 14.52 6.51 5.01
C SER A 120 13.63 5.32 5.34
N PRO A 121 12.65 5.46 6.25
CA PRO A 121 11.67 4.42 6.55
C PRO A 121 10.63 4.22 5.44
N HIS A 122 10.70 4.97 4.34
CA HIS A 122 9.82 4.76 3.20
C HIS A 122 10.00 3.39 2.55
N ARG A 123 8.88 2.78 2.20
CA ARG A 123 8.82 1.56 1.39
C ARG A 123 7.84 1.77 0.24
N ILE A 124 8.33 1.73 -0.99
CA ILE A 124 7.47 1.82 -2.18
C ILE A 124 7.11 0.42 -2.62
N GLU A 125 5.84 0.13 -2.62
CA GLU A 125 5.28 -1.15 -3.02
C GLU A 125 4.39 -0.98 -4.27
N VAL A 126 4.48 -1.92 -5.20
CA VAL A 126 3.52 -2.06 -6.29
C VAL A 126 2.64 -3.27 -6.04
N GLY A 127 1.38 -3.16 -6.43
CA GLY A 127 0.39 -4.20 -6.22
C GLY A 127 -0.48 -4.45 -7.44
N ALA A 128 -0.98 -5.68 -7.52
CA ALA A 128 -2.04 -6.07 -8.43
C ALA A 128 -3.03 -6.95 -7.68
N SER A 129 -4.32 -6.63 -7.78
CA SER A 129 -5.40 -7.43 -7.19
C SER A 129 -6.41 -7.80 -8.26
N TRP A 130 -6.89 -9.01 -8.24
CA TRP A 130 -7.87 -9.54 -9.17
C TRP A 130 -9.05 -10.17 -8.45
N VAL A 131 -10.25 -9.64 -8.66
CA VAL A 131 -11.51 -10.27 -8.23
C VAL A 131 -11.87 -11.34 -9.25
N VAL A 132 -11.76 -12.60 -8.84
CA VAL A 132 -11.87 -13.76 -9.76
C VAL A 132 -13.24 -13.84 -10.39
N SER A 133 -14.31 -13.59 -9.63
CA SER A 133 -15.69 -13.65 -10.11
C SER A 133 -16.63 -12.91 -9.17
N GLU A 134 -17.69 -12.31 -9.72
CA GLU A 134 -18.78 -11.72 -8.91
C GLU A 134 -19.56 -12.78 -8.11
N LYS A 135 -19.64 -14.01 -8.59
CA LYS A 135 -20.34 -15.12 -7.93
C LYS A 135 -19.54 -15.73 -6.79
N VAL A 136 -18.22 -15.72 -6.93
CA VAL A 136 -17.28 -16.20 -5.92
C VAL A 136 -16.27 -15.07 -5.72
N PRO A 137 -16.50 -14.15 -4.80
CA PRO A 137 -15.76 -12.90 -4.69
C PRO A 137 -14.38 -13.12 -4.03
N VAL A 138 -13.65 -14.13 -4.49
CA VAL A 138 -12.26 -14.35 -4.11
C VAL A 138 -11.42 -13.30 -4.79
N THR A 139 -10.63 -12.58 -4.00
CA THR A 139 -9.62 -11.65 -4.49
C THR A 139 -8.25 -12.30 -4.35
N LEU A 140 -7.52 -12.36 -5.45
CA LEU A 140 -6.11 -12.72 -5.47
C LEU A 140 -5.28 -11.45 -5.57
N SER A 141 -4.32 -11.27 -4.68
CA SER A 141 -3.48 -10.07 -4.64
C SER A 141 -2.01 -10.45 -4.62
N TRP A 142 -1.20 -9.65 -5.31
CA TRP A 142 0.25 -9.72 -5.31
C TRP A 142 0.83 -8.34 -5.07
N TYR A 143 1.78 -8.25 -4.16
CA TYR A 143 2.48 -7.02 -3.82
C TYR A 143 3.99 -7.26 -3.88
N THR A 144 4.75 -6.27 -4.31
CA THR A 144 6.21 -6.34 -4.37
C THR A 144 6.83 -5.01 -3.97
N VAL A 145 7.76 -5.04 -3.04
CA VAL A 145 8.55 -3.88 -2.63
C VAL A 145 9.58 -3.56 -3.72
N LEU A 146 9.53 -2.34 -4.26
CA LEU A 146 10.50 -1.85 -5.23
C LEU A 146 11.58 -0.98 -4.62
N PHE A 147 11.28 -0.32 -3.50
CA PHE A 147 12.19 0.55 -2.78
C PHE A 147 11.93 0.45 -1.28
N GLY A 148 12.98 0.51 -0.47
CA GLY A 148 12.92 0.51 0.99
C GLY A 148 14.29 0.16 1.57
N ALA A 149 14.69 0.86 2.62
CA ALA A 149 15.99 0.63 3.26
C ALA A 149 16.09 -0.77 3.88
N THR A 150 14.95 -1.29 4.36
CA THR A 150 14.85 -2.60 5.03
C THR A 150 14.59 -3.77 4.08
N ASP A 151 14.30 -3.50 2.78
CA ASP A 151 14.05 -4.54 1.79
C ASP A 151 15.37 -5.18 1.32
N VAL A 152 15.98 -5.98 2.18
CA VAL A 152 17.26 -6.64 1.92
C VAL A 152 17.19 -8.14 2.22
N ASN A 153 17.93 -8.93 1.43
CA ASN A 153 18.11 -10.35 1.63
C ASN A 153 19.25 -10.63 2.64
N HIS A 154 19.54 -11.89 2.92
CA HIS A 154 20.63 -12.30 3.82
C HIS A 154 22.03 -11.85 3.39
N LYS A 155 22.20 -11.44 2.12
CA LYS A 155 23.44 -10.95 1.60
C LYS A 155 23.55 -9.42 1.64
N GLY A 156 22.50 -8.73 2.14
CA GLY A 156 22.40 -7.28 2.14
C GLY A 156 22.06 -6.67 0.77
N GLU A 157 21.64 -7.49 -0.19
CA GLU A 157 21.15 -7.05 -1.49
C GLU A 157 19.66 -6.82 -1.44
N ARG A 158 19.09 -6.05 -2.38
CA ARG A 158 17.65 -5.83 -2.48
C ARG A 158 16.90 -7.16 -2.63
N ALA A 159 15.92 -7.39 -1.78
CA ALA A 159 15.16 -8.62 -1.73
C ALA A 159 13.99 -8.65 -2.72
N TYR A 160 13.42 -7.48 -3.07
CA TYR A 160 12.14 -7.39 -3.79
C TYR A 160 11.06 -8.21 -3.07
N ALA A 161 10.98 -8.03 -1.76
CA ALA A 161 10.05 -8.75 -0.91
C ALA A 161 8.65 -8.72 -1.49
N SER A 162 8.04 -9.89 -1.59
CA SER A 162 6.72 -10.02 -2.22
C SER A 162 5.77 -10.76 -1.30
N TYR A 163 4.50 -10.39 -1.38
CA TYR A 163 3.41 -10.99 -0.63
C TYR A 163 2.28 -11.37 -1.59
N PHE A 164 1.80 -12.59 -1.46
CA PHE A 164 0.63 -13.08 -2.16
C PHE A 164 -0.49 -13.35 -1.17
N GLU A 165 -1.71 -12.95 -1.49
CA GLU A 165 -2.90 -13.17 -0.69
C GLU A 165 -4.06 -13.70 -1.55
N ALA A 166 -4.80 -14.67 -1.01
CA ALA A 166 -6.13 -15.02 -1.47
C ALA A 166 -7.12 -14.71 -0.35
N ALA A 167 -8.11 -13.87 -0.62
CA ALA A 167 -9.09 -13.42 0.37
C ALA A 167 -10.52 -13.52 -0.17
N CYS A 168 -11.46 -13.84 0.70
CA CYS A 168 -12.88 -13.92 0.38
C CYS A 168 -13.70 -13.17 1.42
N PRO A 169 -14.46 -12.14 1.04
CA PRO A 169 -15.44 -11.52 1.91
C PRO A 169 -16.68 -12.42 2.03
N PHE A 170 -17.29 -12.43 3.20
CA PHE A 170 -18.55 -13.14 3.45
C PHE A 170 -19.30 -12.45 4.59
N THR A 171 -20.60 -12.64 4.64
CA THR A 171 -21.45 -12.07 5.68
C THR A 171 -22.08 -13.17 6.51
N VAL A 172 -21.98 -13.07 7.83
CA VAL A 172 -22.66 -13.96 8.77
C VAL A 172 -23.70 -13.13 9.52
N LYS A 173 -24.97 -13.36 9.21
CA LYS A 173 -26.10 -12.55 9.69
C LYS A 173 -25.93 -11.08 9.24
N THR A 174 -25.57 -10.17 10.15
CA THR A 174 -25.37 -8.74 9.91
C THR A 174 -23.91 -8.32 10.05
N VAL A 175 -22.99 -9.28 10.20
CA VAL A 175 -21.57 -9.01 10.38
C VAL A 175 -20.83 -9.33 9.09
N ASP A 176 -20.21 -8.33 8.50
CA ASP A 176 -19.33 -8.49 7.35
C ASP A 176 -17.96 -8.96 7.83
N MET A 177 -17.48 -10.01 7.20
CA MET A 177 -16.23 -10.68 7.55
C MET A 177 -15.39 -10.89 6.29
N LYS A 178 -14.09 -11.08 6.49
CA LYS A 178 -13.16 -11.49 5.44
C LYS A 178 -12.27 -12.61 5.98
N ALA A 179 -12.18 -13.71 5.24
CA ALA A 179 -11.19 -14.74 5.46
C ALA A 179 -10.12 -14.65 4.38
N GLY A 180 -8.87 -14.88 4.75
CA GLY A 180 -7.77 -14.85 3.80
C GLY A 180 -6.62 -15.73 4.23
N VAL A 181 -5.81 -16.12 3.27
CA VAL A 181 -4.54 -16.79 3.44
C VAL A 181 -3.50 -16.04 2.62
N GLY A 182 -2.36 -15.77 3.23
CA GLY A 182 -1.26 -15.10 2.57
C GLY A 182 0.05 -15.86 2.73
N MET A 183 0.99 -15.57 1.84
CA MET A 183 2.33 -16.14 1.86
C MET A 183 3.38 -15.17 1.32
N VAL A 184 4.59 -15.31 1.84
CA VAL A 184 5.80 -14.70 1.29
C VAL A 184 6.49 -15.76 0.43
N PRO A 185 6.50 -15.65 -0.91
CA PRO A 185 6.95 -16.74 -1.80
C PRO A 185 8.47 -16.96 -1.80
N TRP A 186 9.25 -15.99 -1.35
CA TRP A 186 10.70 -16.12 -1.19
C TRP A 186 11.22 -15.28 -0.02
N ASN A 187 12.46 -15.54 0.32
CA ASN A 187 13.08 -14.97 1.50
C ASN A 187 13.20 -13.44 1.45
N ALA A 188 12.48 -12.83 2.33
CA ALA A 188 12.42 -11.39 2.54
C ALA A 188 12.60 -11.07 4.04
N ALA A 189 13.62 -11.65 4.64
CA ALA A 189 13.85 -11.76 6.08
C ALA A 189 13.77 -10.45 6.90
N ALA A 190 13.82 -9.29 6.26
CA ALA A 190 13.73 -8.00 6.93
C ALA A 190 12.45 -7.23 6.57
N THR A 191 11.55 -7.80 5.78
CA THR A 191 10.36 -7.10 5.28
C THR A 191 9.06 -7.70 5.81
N TYR A 192 9.04 -9.02 6.05
CA TYR A 192 7.89 -9.76 6.59
C TYR A 192 8.34 -10.73 7.66
#